data_f3d9a9ca465b958b19fdecebe6405722
#
_entry.id   f3d9a9ca465b958b19fdecebe6405722
#
_cell.length_a   1.000
_cell.length_b   1.000
_cell.length_c   1.000
_cell.angle_alpha   90.00
_cell.angle_beta   90.00
_cell.angle_gamma   90.00
#
_symmetry.space_group_name_H-M   'P 1'
#
loop_
_entity.id
_entity.type
_entity.pdbx_description
1 polymer ?
#
loop_
_entity_poly.entity_id
_entity_poly.type
_entity_poly.pdbx_seq_one_letter_code
_entity_poly.pdbx_strand_id
1 'polypeptide(L)'
;EMILRDWSSDVCSSDLVIATKNAGKVKEIKAIFSGLFDDILSLRDAGIDADVVEDGDTFLANAAKKATEISLLTDCPVLADDSGICVDCLGGAPGVYSARYSEEGTDEANNRKIVEETRRFAPEQRTCHYACALVLAKGGDVLYSCEGECSGILLDEERGEGGFGYDPLFFLPEYGVTFGELPAEIKNKISHRARALAAMQQMIEAGHDND
;
A
#
# COMPACT_ATOMS: atom_id res chain seq x y z
N GLU A 1 4.60 -32.41 -1.26
CA GLU A 1 6.05 -32.12 -1.16
C GLU A 1 6.27 -30.73 -1.71
N MET A 2 6.34 -29.77 -0.81
CA MET A 2 6.69 -28.40 -1.15
C MET A 2 8.20 -28.40 -1.39
N ILE A 3 8.61 -28.22 -2.63
CA ILE A 3 10.02 -28.09 -2.99
C ILE A 3 10.47 -26.75 -2.38
N LEU A 4 11.22 -26.81 -1.29
CA LEU A 4 12.00 -25.69 -0.80
C LEU A 4 13.05 -25.39 -1.87
N ARG A 5 12.77 -24.43 -2.76
CA ARG A 5 13.79 -23.84 -3.60
C ARG A 5 14.68 -22.99 -2.71
N ASP A 6 15.98 -23.11 -2.94
CA ASP A 6 17.00 -22.25 -2.35
C ASP A 6 16.80 -20.82 -2.89
N TRP A 7 16.21 -19.96 -2.07
CA TRP A 7 15.81 -18.59 -2.43
C TRP A 7 16.89 -17.56 -2.12
N SER A 8 17.96 -17.95 -1.42
CA SER A 8 19.00 -17.01 -0.96
C SER A 8 19.81 -16.39 -2.10
N SER A 9 19.98 -17.14 -3.21
CA SER A 9 20.67 -16.64 -4.40
C SER A 9 19.80 -15.73 -5.28
N ASP A 10 18.46 -15.79 -5.13
CA ASP A 10 17.51 -15.11 -6.03
C ASP A 10 17.05 -13.74 -5.53
N VAL A 11 17.13 -13.47 -4.23
CA VAL A 11 16.82 -12.14 -3.65
C VAL A 11 18.03 -11.19 -3.75
N CYS A 12 19.17 -11.70 -4.10
CA CYS A 12 20.42 -10.97 -4.23
C CYS A 12 20.62 -10.30 -5.61
N SER A 13 19.55 -9.91 -6.32
CA SER A 13 19.67 -8.83 -7.28
C SER A 13 19.46 -7.53 -6.53
N SER A 14 20.42 -6.67 -6.62
CA SER A 14 20.53 -5.43 -5.90
C SER A 14 19.38 -4.44 -6.07
N ASP A 15 18.47 -4.68 -7.02
CA ASP A 15 17.41 -3.76 -7.42
C ASP A 15 16.02 -4.32 -7.14
N LEU A 16 15.09 -3.44 -6.75
CA LEU A 16 13.68 -3.73 -6.52
C LEU A 16 12.81 -2.92 -7.49
N VAL A 17 11.86 -3.57 -8.15
CA VAL A 17 10.83 -2.87 -8.95
C VAL A 17 9.55 -2.72 -8.11
N ILE A 18 9.00 -1.50 -8.05
CA ILE A 18 7.71 -1.23 -7.40
C ILE A 18 6.61 -1.26 -8.45
N ALA A 19 5.69 -2.21 -8.35
CA ALA A 19 4.57 -2.41 -9.26
C ALA A 19 3.40 -1.47 -8.94
N THR A 20 3.61 -0.16 -9.06
CA THR A 20 2.55 0.85 -8.93
C THR A 20 2.84 2.08 -9.79
N LYS A 21 1.78 2.67 -10.33
CA LYS A 21 1.80 3.97 -11.03
C LYS A 21 1.54 5.16 -10.09
N ASN A 22 1.17 4.89 -8.82
CA ASN A 22 0.90 5.94 -7.83
C ASN A 22 2.20 6.52 -7.27
N ALA A 23 2.49 7.77 -7.62
CA ALA A 23 3.72 8.47 -7.21
C ALA A 23 3.85 8.63 -5.68
N GLY A 24 2.74 8.78 -4.95
CA GLY A 24 2.72 8.85 -3.49
C GLY A 24 3.19 7.54 -2.87
N LYS A 25 2.67 6.39 -3.33
CA LYS A 25 3.11 5.06 -2.90
C LYS A 25 4.60 4.83 -3.19
N VAL A 26 5.05 5.16 -4.41
CA VAL A 26 6.47 5.04 -4.79
C VAL A 26 7.37 5.84 -3.85
N LYS A 27 6.99 7.08 -3.53
CA LYS A 27 7.75 7.96 -2.63
C LYS A 27 7.84 7.38 -1.21
N GLU A 28 6.74 6.88 -0.66
CA GLU A 28 6.71 6.27 0.68
C GLU A 28 7.56 4.99 0.73
N ILE A 29 7.42 4.09 -0.26
CA ILE A 29 8.18 2.82 -0.32
C ILE A 29 9.68 3.11 -0.45
N LYS A 30 10.08 4.02 -1.35
CA LYS A 30 11.49 4.42 -1.50
C LYS A 30 12.08 4.99 -0.21
N ALA A 31 11.30 5.81 0.53
CA ALA A 31 11.77 6.39 1.78
C ALA A 31 11.97 5.35 2.89
N ILE A 32 11.07 4.35 2.99
CA ILE A 32 11.10 3.34 4.06
C ILE A 32 12.13 2.26 3.75
N PHE A 33 12.23 1.80 2.49
CA PHE A 33 13.17 0.76 2.05
C PHE A 33 14.56 1.30 1.66
N SER A 34 14.81 2.58 1.92
CA SER A 34 16.12 3.18 1.69
C SER A 34 17.22 2.42 2.41
N GLY A 35 18.18 1.86 1.65
CA GLY A 35 19.32 1.11 2.16
C GLY A 35 19.09 -0.42 2.26
N LEU A 36 17.90 -0.93 1.92
CA LEU A 36 17.64 -2.37 1.85
C LEU A 36 17.96 -2.94 0.46
N PHE A 37 17.81 -2.13 -0.58
CA PHE A 37 18.14 -2.45 -1.97
C PHE A 37 19.08 -1.38 -2.52
N ASP A 38 19.90 -1.73 -3.52
CA ASP A 38 20.83 -0.79 -4.16
C ASP A 38 20.04 0.26 -4.95
N ASP A 39 19.11 -0.18 -5.79
CA ASP A 39 18.19 0.69 -6.51
C ASP A 39 16.72 0.25 -6.32
N ILE A 40 15.83 1.22 -6.12
CA ILE A 40 14.38 1.00 -6.06
C ILE A 40 13.75 1.72 -7.24
N LEU A 41 13.30 0.95 -8.22
CA LEU A 41 12.81 1.41 -9.51
C LEU A 41 11.28 1.47 -9.52
N SER A 42 10.72 2.54 -10.08
CA SER A 42 9.30 2.51 -10.48
C SER A 42 9.13 1.69 -11.76
N LEU A 43 7.89 1.33 -12.13
CA LEU A 43 7.61 0.68 -13.43
C LEU A 43 8.21 1.47 -14.60
N ARG A 44 8.09 2.80 -14.54
CA ARG A 44 8.64 3.69 -15.57
C ARG A 44 10.16 3.64 -15.63
N ASP A 45 10.84 3.67 -14.47
CA ASP A 45 12.30 3.61 -14.38
C ASP A 45 12.83 2.27 -14.90
N ALA A 46 12.08 1.19 -14.67
CA ALA A 46 12.36 -0.16 -15.17
C ALA A 46 11.97 -0.36 -16.65
N GLY A 47 11.36 0.63 -17.30
CA GLY A 47 10.90 0.52 -18.69
C GLY A 47 9.73 -0.43 -18.89
N ILE A 48 8.96 -0.73 -17.82
CA ILE A 48 7.83 -1.65 -17.86
C ILE A 48 6.55 -0.84 -18.09
N ASP A 49 5.94 -1.04 -19.26
CA ASP A 49 4.62 -0.50 -19.59
C ASP A 49 3.58 -1.62 -19.53
N ALA A 50 3.12 -1.92 -18.33
CA ALA A 50 2.12 -2.93 -18.07
C ALA A 50 0.98 -2.35 -17.22
N ASP A 51 -0.22 -2.87 -17.44
CA ASP A 51 -1.41 -2.52 -16.68
C ASP A 51 -2.09 -3.82 -16.25
N VAL A 52 -2.08 -4.09 -14.94
CA VAL A 52 -2.68 -5.28 -14.37
C VAL A 52 -4.07 -4.93 -13.89
N VAL A 53 -5.06 -5.70 -14.34
CA VAL A 53 -6.45 -5.52 -13.91
C VAL A 53 -6.61 -6.00 -12.48
N GLU A 54 -6.94 -5.08 -11.57
CA GLU A 54 -7.20 -5.35 -10.16
C GLU A 54 -8.70 -5.71 -9.99
N ASP A 55 -9.01 -6.98 -10.18
CA ASP A 55 -10.36 -7.57 -10.11
C ASP A 55 -10.56 -8.52 -8.92
N GLY A 56 -9.62 -8.56 -8.02
CA GLY A 56 -9.69 -9.35 -6.79
C GLY A 56 -10.59 -8.71 -5.72
N ASP A 57 -11.17 -9.55 -4.87
CA ASP A 57 -12.07 -9.13 -3.78
C ASP A 57 -11.32 -8.67 -2.52
N THR A 58 -10.00 -8.83 -2.47
CA THR A 58 -9.15 -8.43 -1.35
C THR A 58 -7.90 -7.68 -1.82
N PHE A 59 -7.35 -6.84 -0.95
CA PHE A 59 -6.08 -6.17 -1.20
C PHE A 59 -4.95 -7.16 -1.49
N LEU A 60 -4.90 -8.27 -0.73
CA LEU A 60 -3.88 -9.30 -0.91
C LEU A 60 -3.99 -9.98 -2.29
N ALA A 61 -5.20 -10.29 -2.74
CA ALA A 61 -5.41 -10.90 -4.06
C ALA A 61 -4.96 -9.97 -5.20
N ASN A 62 -5.29 -8.68 -5.11
CA ASN A 62 -4.85 -7.68 -6.09
C ASN A 62 -3.34 -7.46 -6.06
N ALA A 63 -2.73 -7.37 -4.88
CA ALA A 63 -1.29 -7.23 -4.75
C ALA A 63 -0.55 -8.47 -5.31
N ALA A 64 -1.04 -9.68 -5.01
CA ALA A 64 -0.45 -10.92 -5.51
C ALA A 64 -0.52 -11.01 -7.03
N LYS A 65 -1.69 -10.74 -7.61
CA LYS A 65 -1.87 -10.72 -9.07
C LYS A 65 -0.91 -9.72 -9.72
N LYS A 66 -0.82 -8.51 -9.20
CA LYS A 66 0.05 -7.46 -9.70
C LYS A 66 1.53 -7.82 -9.60
N ALA A 67 1.97 -8.34 -8.45
CA ALA A 67 3.35 -8.74 -8.25
C ALA A 67 3.77 -9.87 -9.18
N THR A 68 2.97 -10.93 -9.27
CA THR A 68 3.29 -12.11 -10.09
C THR A 68 3.29 -11.79 -11.59
N GLU A 69 2.29 -11.06 -12.10
CA GLU A 69 2.23 -10.71 -13.53
C GLU A 69 3.39 -9.77 -13.93
N ILE A 70 3.70 -8.76 -13.13
CA ILE A 70 4.81 -7.82 -13.41
C ILE A 70 6.18 -8.53 -13.29
N SER A 71 6.35 -9.45 -12.33
CA SER A 71 7.62 -10.17 -12.14
C SER A 71 8.00 -11.11 -13.28
N LEU A 72 7.07 -11.39 -14.20
CA LEU A 72 7.38 -12.12 -15.45
C LEU A 72 8.01 -11.21 -16.52
N LEU A 73 8.01 -9.89 -16.33
CA LEU A 73 8.50 -8.90 -17.28
C LEU A 73 9.89 -8.36 -16.93
N THR A 74 10.49 -8.82 -15.83
CA THR A 74 11.80 -8.37 -15.34
C THR A 74 12.50 -9.48 -14.59
N ASP A 75 13.83 -9.43 -14.53
CA ASP A 75 14.65 -10.34 -13.72
C ASP A 75 14.78 -9.85 -12.25
N CYS A 76 14.35 -8.62 -11.97
CA CYS A 76 14.35 -8.06 -10.62
C CYS A 76 13.17 -8.58 -9.79
N PRO A 77 13.31 -8.69 -8.45
CA PRO A 77 12.15 -8.85 -7.58
C PRO A 77 11.18 -7.66 -7.71
N VAL A 78 9.89 -7.95 -7.61
CA VAL A 78 8.82 -6.98 -7.78
C VAL A 78 7.99 -6.91 -6.52
N LEU A 79 7.89 -5.71 -5.94
CA LEU A 79 7.00 -5.40 -4.82
C LEU A 79 5.73 -4.75 -5.34
N ALA A 80 4.59 -5.38 -5.09
CA ALA A 80 3.28 -4.79 -5.33
C ALA A 80 2.61 -4.38 -4.01
N ASP A 81 1.91 -3.27 -4.07
CA ASP A 81 1.08 -2.71 -3.00
C ASP A 81 -0.35 -2.58 -3.52
N ASP A 82 -1.30 -3.18 -2.80
CA ASP A 82 -2.70 -2.79 -2.89
C ASP A 82 -3.18 -2.35 -1.52
N SER A 83 -3.86 -1.19 -1.48
CA SER A 83 -4.21 -0.53 -0.22
C SER A 83 -5.39 0.41 -0.39
N GLY A 84 -6.13 0.62 0.69
CA GLY A 84 -7.26 1.50 0.70
C GLY A 84 -7.79 1.77 2.10
N ILE A 85 -8.83 2.60 2.16
CA ILE A 85 -9.56 2.91 3.38
C ILE A 85 -10.81 2.03 3.48
N CYS A 86 -11.06 1.50 4.66
CA CYS A 86 -12.27 0.77 5.01
C CYS A 86 -13.01 1.55 6.10
N VAL A 87 -14.26 1.92 5.84
CA VAL A 87 -15.09 2.71 6.78
C VAL A 87 -16.18 1.82 7.35
N ASP A 88 -16.21 1.67 8.69
CA ASP A 88 -17.07 0.69 9.35
C ASP A 88 -18.56 0.95 9.13
N CYS A 89 -18.98 2.22 9.20
CA CYS A 89 -20.39 2.59 8.99
C CYS A 89 -20.86 2.43 7.52
N LEU A 90 -19.91 2.22 6.59
CA LEU A 90 -20.18 1.88 5.19
C LEU A 90 -19.98 0.37 4.91
N GLY A 91 -19.87 -0.46 5.96
CA GLY A 91 -19.66 -1.90 5.81
C GLY A 91 -18.29 -2.26 5.21
N GLY A 92 -17.27 -1.42 5.42
CA GLY A 92 -15.92 -1.59 4.89
C GLY A 92 -15.67 -0.93 3.52
N ALA A 93 -16.69 -0.29 2.92
CA ALA A 93 -16.45 0.48 1.71
C ALA A 93 -15.63 1.76 2.03
N PRO A 94 -14.84 2.28 1.06
CA PRO A 94 -14.64 1.81 -0.30
C PRO A 94 -13.77 0.54 -0.46
N GLY A 95 -12.92 0.19 0.53
CA GLY A 95 -12.10 -1.03 0.47
C GLY A 95 -11.20 -1.07 -0.79
N VAL A 96 -11.23 -2.16 -1.54
CA VAL A 96 -10.44 -2.34 -2.78
C VAL A 96 -10.79 -1.34 -3.89
N TYR A 97 -11.90 -0.62 -3.74
CA TYR A 97 -12.33 0.43 -4.68
C TYR A 97 -11.84 1.83 -4.29
N SER A 98 -10.99 1.96 -3.28
CA SER A 98 -10.57 3.26 -2.73
C SER A 98 -10.07 4.24 -3.79
N ALA A 99 -9.25 3.81 -4.73
CA ALA A 99 -8.69 4.68 -5.79
C ALA A 99 -9.71 5.09 -6.86
N ARG A 100 -10.79 4.33 -7.01
CA ARG A 100 -11.85 4.50 -8.04
C ARG A 100 -13.24 4.57 -7.42
N TYR A 101 -13.36 5.18 -6.24
CA TYR A 101 -14.61 5.22 -5.49
C TYR A 101 -15.64 6.14 -6.12
N SER A 102 -15.20 7.27 -6.67
CA SER A 102 -16.01 8.16 -7.51
C SER A 102 -15.90 7.78 -8.99
N GLU A 103 -16.84 8.28 -9.81
CA GLU A 103 -16.79 8.11 -11.27
C GLU A 103 -15.59 8.83 -11.88
N GLU A 104 -15.19 9.97 -11.31
CA GLU A 104 -14.04 10.77 -11.77
C GLU A 104 -12.70 10.11 -11.39
N GLY A 105 -12.64 9.31 -10.32
CA GLY A 105 -11.43 8.62 -9.87
C GLY A 105 -10.31 9.55 -9.39
N THR A 106 -10.66 10.79 -9.01
CA THR A 106 -9.70 11.74 -8.41
C THR A 106 -9.80 11.73 -6.89
N ASP A 107 -8.72 12.10 -6.20
CA ASP A 107 -8.70 12.16 -4.74
C ASP A 107 -9.79 13.10 -4.22
N GLU A 108 -9.97 14.27 -4.83
CA GLU A 108 -10.98 15.26 -4.44
C GLU A 108 -12.42 14.73 -4.62
N ALA A 109 -12.68 14.00 -5.70
CA ALA A 109 -14.01 13.44 -5.96
C ALA A 109 -14.30 12.25 -5.02
N ASN A 110 -13.29 11.41 -4.77
CA ASN A 110 -13.38 10.31 -3.82
C ASN A 110 -13.64 10.83 -2.39
N ASN A 111 -12.94 11.89 -1.98
CA ASN A 111 -13.11 12.53 -0.67
C ASN A 111 -14.51 13.15 -0.52
N ARG A 112 -15.00 13.86 -1.54
CA ARG A 112 -16.37 14.40 -1.52
C ARG A 112 -17.41 13.29 -1.37
N LYS A 113 -17.28 12.21 -2.12
CA LYS A 113 -18.21 11.09 -2.09
C LYS A 113 -18.26 10.41 -0.72
N ILE A 114 -17.10 10.08 -0.14
CA ILE A 114 -17.05 9.39 1.15
C ILE A 114 -17.61 10.26 2.28
N VAL A 115 -17.36 11.59 2.25
CA VAL A 115 -17.94 12.55 3.20
C VAL A 115 -19.46 12.61 3.05
N GLU A 116 -19.99 12.69 1.83
CA GLU A 116 -21.42 12.74 1.58
C GLU A 116 -22.12 11.48 2.11
N GLU A 117 -21.58 10.29 1.85
CA GLU A 117 -22.15 9.02 2.28
C GLU A 117 -22.09 8.81 3.81
N THR A 118 -21.05 9.36 4.47
CA THR A 118 -20.87 9.22 5.92
C THR A 118 -21.52 10.31 6.74
N ARG A 119 -21.94 11.42 6.14
CA ARG A 119 -22.52 12.60 6.84
C ARG A 119 -23.74 12.29 7.70
N ARG A 120 -24.51 11.23 7.33
CA ARG A 120 -25.69 10.77 8.09
C ARG A 120 -25.34 10.05 9.41
N PHE A 121 -24.09 9.67 9.62
CA PHE A 121 -23.62 8.99 10.82
C PHE A 121 -22.98 9.98 11.79
N ALA A 122 -23.11 9.73 13.11
CA ALA A 122 -22.42 10.53 14.10
C ALA A 122 -20.88 10.34 13.99
N PRO A 123 -20.08 11.34 14.41
CA PRO A 123 -18.62 11.26 14.32
C PRO A 123 -18.03 9.97 14.94
N GLU A 124 -18.60 9.51 16.08
CA GLU A 124 -18.15 8.32 16.81
C GLU A 124 -18.42 7.02 16.04
N GLN A 125 -19.31 7.05 15.06
CA GLN A 125 -19.66 5.91 14.20
C GLN A 125 -18.80 5.85 12.93
N ARG A 126 -18.00 6.87 12.65
CA ARG A 126 -17.17 6.97 11.45
C ARG A 126 -15.77 6.38 11.68
N THR A 127 -15.69 5.33 12.50
CA THR A 127 -14.43 4.57 12.64
C THR A 127 -14.03 3.99 11.31
N CYS A 128 -12.73 4.00 11.03
CA CYS A 128 -12.18 3.51 9.79
C CYS A 128 -10.76 2.98 10.01
N HIS A 129 -10.27 2.25 9.05
CA HIS A 129 -8.87 1.88 9.01
C HIS A 129 -8.34 1.94 7.58
N TYR A 130 -7.08 2.30 7.44
CA TYR A 130 -6.34 2.00 6.24
C TYR A 130 -5.77 0.59 6.32
N ALA A 131 -5.85 -0.15 5.22
CA ALA A 131 -5.21 -1.44 5.05
C ALA A 131 -4.23 -1.40 3.86
N CYS A 132 -3.13 -2.13 3.98
CA CYS A 132 -2.13 -2.30 2.93
C CYS A 132 -1.73 -3.78 2.88
N ALA A 133 -1.85 -4.40 1.72
CA ALA A 133 -1.26 -5.69 1.42
C ALA A 133 -0.05 -5.51 0.52
N LEU A 134 1.07 -6.14 0.90
CA LEU A 134 2.31 -6.16 0.14
C LEU A 134 2.61 -7.59 -0.30
N VAL A 135 3.03 -7.74 -1.54
CA VAL A 135 3.51 -9.00 -2.10
C VAL A 135 4.82 -8.75 -2.82
N LEU A 136 5.85 -9.50 -2.45
CA LEU A 136 7.12 -9.59 -3.16
C LEU A 136 7.10 -10.85 -4.01
N ALA A 137 7.35 -10.71 -5.32
CA ALA A 137 7.38 -11.81 -6.26
C ALA A 137 8.60 -11.72 -7.19
N LYS A 138 9.02 -12.87 -7.74
CA LYS A 138 10.08 -12.94 -8.75
C LYS A 138 9.78 -14.10 -9.73
N GLY A 139 9.89 -13.83 -11.03
CA GLY A 139 9.69 -14.85 -12.06
C GLY A 139 8.29 -15.50 -12.04
N GLY A 140 7.27 -14.79 -11.56
CA GLY A 140 5.90 -15.27 -11.44
C GLY A 140 5.56 -15.95 -10.10
N ASP A 141 6.54 -16.21 -9.25
CA ASP A 141 6.35 -16.87 -7.95
C ASP A 141 6.32 -15.83 -6.81
N VAL A 142 5.39 -16.00 -5.86
CA VAL A 142 5.34 -15.17 -4.64
C VAL A 142 6.42 -15.62 -3.68
N LEU A 143 7.28 -14.69 -3.26
CA LEU A 143 8.33 -14.91 -2.27
C LEU A 143 7.81 -14.65 -0.85
N TYR A 144 7.24 -13.46 -0.64
CA TYR A 144 6.72 -13.02 0.64
C TYR A 144 5.42 -12.25 0.46
N SER A 145 4.55 -12.32 1.46
CA SER A 145 3.36 -11.48 1.54
C SER A 145 3.08 -11.07 2.98
N CYS A 146 2.61 -9.85 3.18
CA CYS A 146 2.21 -9.36 4.49
C CYS A 146 1.17 -8.26 4.36
N GLU A 147 0.53 -7.93 5.48
CA GLU A 147 -0.47 -6.89 5.58
C GLU A 147 -0.15 -5.97 6.75
N GLY A 148 -0.61 -4.72 6.65
CA GLY A 148 -0.50 -3.73 7.70
C GLY A 148 -1.74 -2.85 7.74
N GLU A 149 -2.16 -2.47 8.94
CA GLU A 149 -3.34 -1.65 9.16
C GLU A 149 -3.04 -0.46 10.09
N CYS A 150 -3.81 0.61 9.92
CA CYS A 150 -3.79 1.76 10.81
C CYS A 150 -5.22 2.25 11.02
N SER A 151 -5.68 2.23 12.27
CA SER A 151 -7.03 2.67 12.63
C SER A 151 -7.12 4.18 12.83
N GLY A 152 -8.27 4.75 12.53
CA GLY A 152 -8.55 6.17 12.67
C GLY A 152 -10.05 6.48 12.68
N ILE A 153 -10.36 7.75 12.54
CA ILE A 153 -11.72 8.26 12.43
C ILE A 153 -11.81 9.11 11.16
N LEU A 154 -12.86 8.89 10.37
CA LEU A 154 -13.11 9.68 9.17
C LEU A 154 -13.76 11.01 9.55
N LEU A 155 -13.11 12.13 9.21
CA LEU A 155 -13.66 13.46 9.35
C LEU A 155 -14.64 13.78 8.21
N ASP A 156 -15.45 14.83 8.42
CA ASP A 156 -16.35 15.41 7.41
C ASP A 156 -15.79 16.68 6.75
N GLU A 157 -14.62 17.13 7.22
CA GLU A 157 -13.86 18.26 6.64
C GLU A 157 -12.41 17.88 6.50
N GLU A 158 -11.84 18.21 5.36
CA GLU A 158 -10.42 17.99 5.06
C GLU A 158 -9.52 18.87 5.94
N ARG A 159 -8.44 18.30 6.47
CA ARG A 159 -7.44 18.98 7.28
C ARG A 159 -6.04 18.59 6.83
N GLY A 160 -5.20 19.59 6.56
CA GLY A 160 -3.85 19.41 6.06
C GLY A 160 -3.79 19.30 4.53
N GLU A 161 -2.60 19.55 3.99
CA GLU A 161 -2.32 19.53 2.53
C GLU A 161 -1.31 18.45 2.16
N GLY A 162 -0.86 17.66 3.14
CA GLY A 162 0.12 16.59 2.93
C GLY A 162 -0.52 15.26 2.53
N GLY A 163 0.33 14.35 2.08
CA GLY A 163 -0.10 13.01 1.72
C GLY A 163 -0.80 12.92 0.37
N PHE A 164 -1.75 11.98 0.25
CA PHE A 164 -2.58 11.72 -0.94
C PHE A 164 -3.83 10.92 -0.55
N GLY A 165 -4.77 10.78 -1.47
CA GLY A 165 -6.00 10.04 -1.25
C GLY A 165 -6.85 10.64 -0.14
N TYR A 166 -7.24 9.81 0.82
CA TYR A 166 -8.09 10.21 1.95
C TYR A 166 -7.31 10.74 3.17
N ASP A 167 -6.01 10.99 3.04
CA ASP A 167 -5.16 11.47 4.15
C ASP A 167 -5.69 12.72 4.85
N PRO A 168 -6.27 13.73 4.16
CA PRO A 168 -6.84 14.91 4.82
C PRO A 168 -8.07 14.61 5.68
N LEU A 169 -8.75 13.50 5.44
CA LEU A 169 -9.94 13.07 6.19
C LEU A 169 -9.62 12.02 7.26
N PHE A 170 -8.46 11.37 7.21
CA PHE A 170 -8.08 10.29 8.10
C PHE A 170 -7.46 10.82 9.40
N PHE A 171 -8.28 10.96 10.43
CA PHE A 171 -7.89 11.50 11.74
C PHE A 171 -7.34 10.42 12.66
N LEU A 172 -6.22 10.72 13.29
CA LEU A 172 -5.55 9.88 14.28
C LEU A 172 -5.81 10.41 15.69
N PRO A 173 -6.67 9.79 16.49
CA PRO A 173 -7.00 10.28 17.83
C PRO A 173 -5.79 10.40 18.74
N GLU A 174 -4.84 9.47 18.65
CA GLU A 174 -3.61 9.47 19.47
C GLU A 174 -2.70 10.67 19.20
N TYR A 175 -2.75 11.21 17.98
CA TYR A 175 -1.91 12.34 17.55
C TYR A 175 -2.69 13.67 17.51
N GLY A 176 -4.02 13.61 17.52
CA GLY A 176 -4.89 14.79 17.43
C GLY A 176 -4.89 15.50 16.07
N VAL A 177 -4.38 14.85 15.04
CA VAL A 177 -4.22 15.39 13.67
C VAL A 177 -4.61 14.35 12.62
N THR A 178 -4.81 14.78 11.37
CA THR A 178 -5.00 13.87 10.24
C THR A 178 -3.65 13.43 9.63
N PHE A 179 -3.67 12.40 8.79
CA PHE A 179 -2.49 12.06 7.99
C PHE A 179 -2.06 13.22 7.06
N GLY A 180 -3.01 14.04 6.61
CA GLY A 180 -2.72 15.22 5.81
C GLY A 180 -1.98 16.34 6.56
N GLU A 181 -2.06 16.36 7.89
CA GLU A 181 -1.37 17.32 8.77
C GLU A 181 -0.03 16.77 9.28
N LEU A 182 0.21 15.45 9.19
CA LEU A 182 1.44 14.84 9.71
C LEU A 182 2.63 15.08 8.79
N PRO A 183 3.83 15.35 9.36
CA PRO A 183 5.08 15.25 8.61
C PRO A 183 5.28 13.84 8.03
N ALA A 184 5.82 13.77 6.80
CA ALA A 184 6.03 12.51 6.10
C ALA A 184 6.89 11.51 6.91
N GLU A 185 7.89 12.01 7.64
CA GLU A 185 8.78 11.18 8.48
C GLU A 185 8.03 10.47 9.62
N ILE A 186 6.95 11.09 10.13
CA ILE A 186 6.12 10.47 11.17
C ILE A 186 5.15 9.49 10.51
N LYS A 187 4.46 9.89 9.44
CA LYS A 187 3.56 9.01 8.69
C LYS A 187 4.28 7.72 8.24
N ASN A 188 5.52 7.83 7.75
CA ASN A 188 6.35 6.70 7.33
C ASN A 188 6.80 5.76 8.46
N LYS A 189 6.42 6.03 9.71
CA LYS A 189 6.68 5.14 10.86
C LYS A 189 5.42 4.48 11.40
N ILE A 190 4.25 5.09 11.20
CA ILE A 190 3.01 4.68 11.89
C ILE A 190 1.90 4.22 10.95
N SER A 191 1.99 4.54 9.66
CA SER A 191 0.93 4.23 8.69
C SER A 191 0.80 2.71 8.44
N HIS A 192 -0.35 2.33 7.88
CA HIS A 192 -0.61 0.97 7.40
C HIS A 192 0.52 0.44 6.49
N ARG A 193 0.95 1.26 5.51
CA ARG A 193 2.07 0.92 4.62
C ARG A 193 3.39 0.79 5.36
N ALA A 194 3.68 1.69 6.28
CA ALA A 194 4.90 1.60 7.09
C ALA A 194 4.96 0.30 7.90
N ARG A 195 3.84 -0.12 8.48
CA ARG A 195 3.73 -1.39 9.23
C ARG A 195 3.91 -2.60 8.31
N ALA A 196 3.26 -2.59 7.13
CA ALA A 196 3.43 -3.66 6.15
C ALA A 196 4.88 -3.74 5.64
N LEU A 197 5.51 -2.61 5.32
CA LEU A 197 6.91 -2.56 4.87
C LEU A 197 7.88 -3.03 5.96
N ALA A 198 7.66 -2.67 7.22
CA ALA A 198 8.47 -3.16 8.33
C ALA A 198 8.36 -4.70 8.49
N ALA A 199 7.16 -5.25 8.34
CA ALA A 199 6.95 -6.70 8.35
C ALA A 199 7.63 -7.38 7.15
N MET A 200 7.52 -6.81 5.96
CA MET A 200 8.17 -7.31 4.75
C MET A 200 9.70 -7.32 4.89
N GLN A 201 10.27 -6.23 5.44
CA GLN A 201 11.71 -6.14 5.70
C GLN A 201 12.18 -7.26 6.63
N GLN A 202 11.47 -7.51 7.73
CA GLN A 202 11.79 -8.58 8.65
C GLN A 202 11.76 -9.97 8.00
N MET A 203 10.81 -10.21 7.09
CA MET A 203 10.72 -11.47 6.33
C MET A 203 11.93 -11.65 5.39
N ILE A 204 12.31 -10.58 4.69
CA ILE A 204 13.46 -10.58 3.78
C ILE A 204 14.76 -10.84 4.58
N GLU A 205 14.97 -10.11 5.68
CA GLU A 205 16.16 -10.26 6.55
C GLU A 205 16.23 -11.68 7.17
N ALA A 206 15.11 -12.21 7.66
CA ALA A 206 15.06 -13.57 8.24
C ALA A 206 15.31 -14.68 7.19
N GLY A 207 14.95 -14.43 5.93
CA GLY A 207 15.28 -15.33 4.82
C GLY A 207 16.78 -15.42 4.54
N HIS A 208 17.50 -14.31 4.73
CA HIS A 208 18.95 -14.24 4.54
C HIS A 208 19.76 -14.90 5.67
N ASP A 209 19.20 -14.96 6.90
CA ASP A 209 19.91 -15.52 8.06
C ASP A 209 19.86 -17.07 8.13
N ASN A 210 19.08 -17.72 7.29
CA ASN A 210 18.89 -19.18 7.29
C ASN A 210 19.74 -19.93 6.25
N ASP A 211 20.65 -19.22 5.57
CA ASP A 211 21.63 -19.74 4.61
C ASP A 211 23.06 -19.55 5.14
#